data_82d16d635233d18e8283dc50f2c41ca8
#
_entry.id   82d16d635233d18e8283dc50f2c41ca8
#
_cell.length_a   1.000
_cell.length_b   1.000
_cell.length_c   1.000
_cell.angle_alpha   90.00
_cell.angle_beta   90.00
_cell.angle_gamma   90.00
#
_symmetry.space_group_name_H-M   'P 1'
#
loop_
_entity.id
_entity.type
_entity.pdbx_description
1 polymer ?
#
loop_
_entity_poly.entity_id
_entity_poly.type
_entity_poly.pdbx_seq_one_letter_code
_entity_poly.pdbx_strand_id
1 'polypeptide(L)'
;VIIGESTHGDVCIGHRGRAEIEIALEGLAGHASAPERARNAISLLPPVLEVVAEITGDQPSDPVLGAASMVPTMIDVLPESRNVIPDRVVVTLDWRILPGVTREALVDRVRVALDAALDGRVPEGLSWSVEMATEHQECFTGLASEKNLLTPGFLMDAAHPVVEAAARAVGRREDPEGPAAVRPWTFATDGGWSCGVHGIPTIGFAPGEERHAHTNTERLDLAEAEWAFDRYPVLILAMQAALSTGS
;
A
#
# COMPACT_ATOMS: atom_id res chain seq x y z
N VAL A 1 -7.12 -0.58 -19.22
CA VAL A 1 -5.95 0.26 -18.88
C VAL A 1 -4.68 -0.56 -19.05
N ILE A 2 -3.59 0.09 -19.47
CA ILE A 2 -2.24 -0.48 -19.46
C ILE A 2 -1.38 0.42 -18.56
N ILE A 3 -0.76 -0.17 -17.54
CA ILE A 3 0.16 0.51 -16.62
C ILE A 3 1.58 0.29 -17.13
N GLY A 4 2.33 1.38 -17.34
CA GLY A 4 3.69 1.40 -17.88
C GLY A 4 4.80 1.27 -16.83
N GLU A 5 4.53 0.64 -15.69
CA GLU A 5 5.52 0.33 -14.67
C GLU A 5 6.33 -0.92 -15.04
N SER A 6 7.59 -0.99 -14.59
CA SER A 6 8.52 -2.07 -14.93
C SER A 6 7.92 -3.47 -14.72
N THR A 7 7.92 -4.29 -15.77
CA THR A 7 7.45 -5.69 -15.72
C THR A 7 8.45 -6.67 -16.30
N HIS A 8 9.57 -6.21 -16.83
CA HIS A 8 10.55 -7.01 -17.56
C HIS A 8 9.92 -7.78 -18.74
N GLY A 9 8.93 -7.14 -19.40
CA GLY A 9 8.20 -7.74 -20.52
C GLY A 9 7.14 -8.78 -20.15
N ASP A 10 6.89 -9.02 -18.87
CA ASP A 10 5.77 -9.84 -18.39
C ASP A 10 4.45 -9.04 -18.40
N VAL A 11 3.34 -9.76 -18.32
CA VAL A 11 2.02 -9.16 -18.11
C VAL A 11 1.69 -9.19 -16.61
N CYS A 12 1.69 -8.02 -15.99
CA CYS A 12 1.32 -7.89 -14.58
C CYS A 12 -0.19 -7.68 -14.42
N ILE A 13 -0.81 -8.44 -13.49
CA ILE A 13 -2.26 -8.49 -13.33
C ILE A 13 -2.77 -8.04 -11.97
N GLY A 14 -1.88 -7.60 -11.09
CA GLY A 14 -2.29 -7.21 -9.75
C GLY A 14 -1.14 -6.81 -8.84
N HIS A 15 -1.49 -6.25 -7.71
CA HIS A 15 -0.59 -5.97 -6.60
C HIS A 15 -1.38 -5.80 -5.30
N ARG A 16 -0.68 -5.94 -4.17
CA ARG A 16 -1.22 -5.54 -2.88
C ARG A 16 -1.33 -4.02 -2.82
N GLY A 17 -2.35 -3.53 -2.11
CA GLY A 17 -2.42 -2.11 -1.79
C GLY A 17 -1.43 -1.72 -0.69
N ARG A 18 -1.37 -0.42 -0.41
CA ARG A 18 -0.61 0.17 0.71
C ARG A 18 -1.51 1.10 1.49
N ALA A 19 -1.44 1.02 2.81
CA ALA A 19 -2.12 1.95 3.71
C ALA A 19 -1.17 2.35 4.84
N GLU A 20 -1.33 3.57 5.33
CA GLU A 20 -0.67 4.03 6.55
C GLU A 20 -1.71 4.40 7.60
N ILE A 21 -1.56 3.83 8.80
CA ILE A 21 -2.45 4.08 9.95
C ILE A 21 -1.62 4.74 11.05
N GLU A 22 -2.17 5.76 11.65
CA GLU A 22 -1.62 6.40 12.84
C GLU A 22 -2.44 6.07 14.08
N ILE A 23 -1.73 5.68 15.14
CA ILE A 23 -2.28 5.54 16.49
C ILE A 23 -1.71 6.69 17.31
N ALA A 24 -2.53 7.66 17.68
CA ALA A 24 -2.15 8.76 18.54
C ALA A 24 -2.50 8.46 19.99
N LEU A 25 -1.55 8.66 20.89
CA LEU A 25 -1.68 8.56 22.34
C LEU A 25 -1.51 9.96 22.90
N GLU A 26 -2.45 10.40 23.72
CA GLU A 26 -2.48 11.78 24.22
C GLU A 26 -2.53 11.83 25.75
N GLY A 27 -1.91 12.85 26.30
CA GLY A 27 -1.80 13.06 27.72
C GLY A 27 -1.67 14.54 28.09
N LEU A 28 -0.85 14.85 29.09
CA LEU A 28 -0.60 16.20 29.55
C LEU A 28 0.90 16.39 29.80
N ALA A 29 1.51 17.34 29.09
CA ALA A 29 2.92 17.67 29.26
C ALA A 29 3.21 18.26 30.65
N GLY A 30 4.41 18.00 31.14
CA GLY A 30 4.86 18.56 32.41
C GLY A 30 6.36 18.41 32.62
N HIS A 31 6.91 19.14 33.59
CA HIS A 31 8.32 19.04 33.92
C HIS A 31 8.63 17.68 34.57
N ALA A 32 9.68 17.01 34.13
CA ALA A 32 10.04 15.67 34.62
C ALA A 32 10.33 15.58 36.13
N SER A 33 10.58 16.73 36.78
CA SER A 33 10.77 16.82 38.25
C SER A 33 9.45 16.86 39.05
N ALA A 34 8.30 17.02 38.37
CA ALA A 34 6.98 17.08 38.99
C ALA A 34 5.97 16.17 38.24
N PRO A 35 6.22 14.86 38.18
CA PRO A 35 5.46 13.92 37.35
C PRO A 35 3.98 13.82 37.73
N GLU A 36 3.62 14.14 38.98
CA GLU A 36 2.24 14.14 39.49
C GLU A 36 1.35 15.19 38.78
N ARG A 37 1.96 16.19 38.13
CA ARG A 37 1.26 17.27 37.40
C ARG A 37 1.08 16.98 35.92
N ALA A 38 1.60 15.84 35.46
CA ALA A 38 1.56 15.45 34.05
C ALA A 38 0.79 14.13 33.85
N ARG A 39 0.55 13.81 32.58
CA ARG A 39 0.02 12.52 32.13
C ARG A 39 0.88 12.04 30.97
N ASN A 40 1.74 11.09 31.24
CA ASN A 40 2.75 10.63 30.27
C ASN A 40 2.11 9.74 29.19
N ALA A 41 2.02 10.25 27.97
CA ALA A 41 1.47 9.51 26.83
C ALA A 41 2.24 8.19 26.54
N ILE A 42 3.56 8.13 26.82
CA ILE A 42 4.36 6.90 26.65
C ILE A 42 3.83 5.73 27.49
N SER A 43 3.12 5.99 28.59
CA SER A 43 2.60 4.90 29.44
C SER A 43 1.58 3.99 28.74
N LEU A 44 0.92 4.48 27.67
CA LEU A 44 0.01 3.69 26.83
C LEU A 44 0.73 2.90 25.72
N LEU A 45 2.00 3.21 25.43
CA LEU A 45 2.71 2.59 24.32
C LEU A 45 2.91 1.06 24.46
N PRO A 46 3.28 0.50 25.63
CA PRO A 46 3.46 -0.94 25.76
C PRO A 46 2.23 -1.76 25.36
N PRO A 47 1.02 -1.56 25.92
CA PRO A 47 -0.15 -2.33 25.52
C PRO A 47 -0.56 -2.08 24.06
N VAL A 48 -0.31 -0.89 23.50
CA VAL A 48 -0.57 -0.61 22.08
C VAL A 48 0.36 -1.44 21.19
N LEU A 49 1.64 -1.54 21.52
CA LEU A 49 2.58 -2.37 20.76
C LEU A 49 2.28 -3.87 20.86
N GLU A 50 1.73 -4.34 21.98
CA GLU A 50 1.24 -5.71 22.11
C GLU A 50 0.11 -5.98 21.11
N VAL A 51 -0.90 -5.10 21.03
CA VAL A 51 -2.00 -5.20 20.06
C VAL A 51 -1.48 -5.13 18.63
N VAL A 52 -0.55 -4.21 18.34
CA VAL A 52 0.08 -4.11 17.02
C VAL A 52 0.78 -5.42 16.64
N ALA A 53 1.47 -6.06 17.57
CA ALA A 53 2.14 -7.34 17.34
C ALA A 53 1.13 -8.48 17.07
N GLU A 54 0.00 -8.51 17.77
CA GLU A 54 -1.08 -9.48 17.51
C GLU A 54 -1.68 -9.29 16.11
N ILE A 55 -2.01 -8.06 15.71
CA ILE A 55 -2.53 -7.76 14.37
C ILE A 55 -1.49 -8.13 13.30
N THR A 56 -0.19 -7.85 13.55
CA THR A 56 0.90 -8.22 12.64
C THR A 56 0.96 -9.74 12.42
N GLY A 57 0.73 -10.54 13.46
CA GLY A 57 0.73 -12.01 13.41
C GLY A 57 -0.50 -12.62 12.74
N ASP A 58 -1.61 -11.87 12.62
CA ASP A 58 -2.88 -12.34 12.07
C ASP A 58 -3.20 -11.61 10.75
N GLN A 59 -2.48 -11.94 9.68
CA GLN A 59 -2.69 -11.33 8.36
C GLN A 59 -3.26 -12.35 7.36
N PRO A 60 -4.27 -11.95 6.56
CA PRO A 60 -4.80 -12.80 5.50
C PRO A 60 -3.78 -13.01 4.39
N SER A 61 -3.95 -14.11 3.64
CA SER A 61 -3.09 -14.44 2.50
C SER A 61 -3.92 -14.73 1.25
N ASP A 62 -3.39 -14.31 0.10
CA ASP A 62 -3.93 -14.60 -1.22
C ASP A 62 -2.97 -15.53 -1.97
N PRO A 63 -3.46 -16.53 -2.73
CA PRO A 63 -2.61 -17.48 -3.45
C PRO A 63 -1.67 -16.85 -4.49
N VAL A 64 -2.04 -15.70 -5.05
CA VAL A 64 -1.28 -14.99 -6.11
C VAL A 64 -0.47 -13.84 -5.54
N LEU A 65 -1.10 -13.02 -4.68
CA LEU A 65 -0.47 -11.81 -4.12
C LEU A 65 0.36 -12.08 -2.86
N GLY A 66 0.24 -13.28 -2.29
CA GLY A 66 0.87 -13.62 -1.02
C GLY A 66 0.15 -13.02 0.19
N ALA A 67 0.81 -13.04 1.36
CA ALA A 67 0.24 -12.54 2.59
C ALA A 67 0.19 -11.00 2.61
N ALA A 68 -0.88 -10.44 3.18
CA ALA A 68 -0.86 -9.08 3.67
C ALA A 68 0.22 -8.94 4.77
N SER A 69 0.66 -7.71 5.04
CA SER A 69 1.65 -7.49 6.09
C SER A 69 1.48 -6.10 6.70
N MET A 70 1.59 -6.01 8.00
CA MET A 70 1.55 -4.75 8.74
C MET A 70 2.77 -4.68 9.65
N VAL A 71 3.44 -3.53 9.67
CA VAL A 71 4.59 -3.29 10.54
C VAL A 71 4.55 -1.86 11.09
N PRO A 72 4.92 -1.62 12.35
CA PRO A 72 5.18 -0.28 12.83
C PRO A 72 6.49 0.22 12.20
N THR A 73 6.44 1.41 11.59
CA THR A 73 7.59 1.99 10.88
C THR A 73 8.15 3.24 11.55
N MET A 74 7.34 3.91 12.39
CA MET A 74 7.76 5.12 13.07
C MET A 74 7.06 5.28 14.42
N ILE A 75 7.75 5.90 15.36
CA ILE A 75 7.20 6.36 16.64
C ILE A 75 7.71 7.78 16.88
N ASP A 76 6.81 8.74 16.85
CA ASP A 76 7.09 10.13 17.18
C ASP A 76 6.65 10.45 18.60
N VAL A 77 7.48 11.19 19.33
CA VAL A 77 7.23 11.59 20.71
C VAL A 77 7.33 13.11 20.82
N LEU A 78 6.27 13.75 21.29
CA LEU A 78 6.18 15.20 21.40
C LEU A 78 5.89 15.63 22.84
N PRO A 79 6.47 16.76 23.27
CA PRO A 79 7.55 17.51 22.60
C PRO A 79 8.89 16.77 22.63
N GLU A 80 9.74 17.03 21.67
CA GLU A 80 11.12 16.51 21.64
C GLU A 80 11.99 17.20 22.71
N SER A 81 11.84 16.77 23.96
CA SER A 81 12.58 17.34 25.08
C SER A 81 12.86 16.31 26.16
N ARG A 82 14.12 16.24 26.60
CA ARG A 82 14.58 15.24 27.59
C ARG A 82 14.12 15.51 29.03
N ASN A 83 13.65 16.70 29.34
CA ASN A 83 13.20 17.11 30.67
C ASN A 83 11.71 17.46 30.74
N VAL A 84 10.96 17.16 29.69
CA VAL A 84 9.51 17.30 29.63
C VAL A 84 8.89 15.91 29.50
N ILE A 85 7.87 15.65 30.31
CA ILE A 85 7.02 14.46 30.17
C ILE A 85 6.16 14.67 28.91
N PRO A 86 6.22 13.76 27.92
CA PRO A 86 5.52 13.95 26.67
C PRO A 86 4.01 13.76 26.82
N ASP A 87 3.27 14.62 26.12
CA ASP A 87 1.82 14.58 26.04
C ASP A 87 1.30 13.96 24.75
N ARG A 88 2.17 13.66 23.79
CA ARG A 88 1.75 12.99 22.55
C ARG A 88 2.78 11.96 22.10
N VAL A 89 2.28 10.78 21.70
CA VAL A 89 3.02 9.75 21.00
C VAL A 89 2.21 9.33 19.78
N VAL A 90 2.84 9.25 18.62
CA VAL A 90 2.20 8.75 17.40
C VAL A 90 2.95 7.51 16.92
N VAL A 91 2.24 6.41 16.73
CA VAL A 91 2.77 5.17 16.14
C VAL A 91 2.24 5.05 14.73
N THR A 92 3.13 5.02 13.74
CA THR A 92 2.77 4.86 12.32
C THR A 92 2.95 3.41 11.89
N LEU A 93 1.92 2.85 11.25
CA LEU A 93 1.87 1.48 10.74
C LEU A 93 1.84 1.50 9.21
N ASP A 94 2.83 0.90 8.53
CA ASP A 94 2.74 0.59 7.09
C ASP A 94 2.03 -0.75 6.92
N TRP A 95 0.95 -0.76 6.14
CA TRP A 95 0.14 -1.93 5.91
C TRP A 95 0.06 -2.26 4.41
N ARG A 96 0.51 -3.46 4.03
CA ARG A 96 0.36 -4.02 2.69
C ARG A 96 -0.91 -4.85 2.66
N ILE A 97 -1.95 -4.34 2.03
CA ILE A 97 -3.32 -4.85 2.09
C ILE A 97 -3.69 -5.66 0.85
N LEU A 98 -4.61 -6.61 1.00
CA LEU A 98 -5.19 -7.32 -0.13
C LEU A 98 -6.28 -6.47 -0.83
N PRO A 99 -6.61 -6.75 -2.09
CA PRO A 99 -7.69 -6.08 -2.81
C PRO A 99 -9.02 -6.13 -2.06
N GLY A 100 -9.83 -5.08 -2.22
CA GLY A 100 -11.16 -4.97 -1.61
C GLY A 100 -11.18 -4.51 -0.14
N VAL A 101 -10.01 -4.31 0.49
CA VAL A 101 -9.96 -3.78 1.85
C VAL A 101 -10.19 -2.28 1.82
N THR A 102 -11.15 -1.79 2.63
CA THR A 102 -11.50 -0.37 2.71
C THR A 102 -10.75 0.35 3.84
N ARG A 103 -10.69 1.68 3.76
CA ARG A 103 -10.16 2.54 4.81
C ARG A 103 -10.81 2.24 6.18
N GLU A 104 -12.14 2.19 6.17
CA GLU A 104 -12.94 1.99 7.38
C GLU A 104 -12.61 0.64 8.03
N ALA A 105 -12.51 -0.43 7.24
CA ALA A 105 -12.17 -1.76 7.74
C ALA A 105 -10.78 -1.80 8.40
N LEU A 106 -9.80 -1.08 7.85
CA LEU A 106 -8.44 -0.99 8.42
C LEU A 106 -8.45 -0.25 9.75
N VAL A 107 -9.04 0.94 9.79
CA VAL A 107 -9.13 1.76 11.00
C VAL A 107 -9.92 1.03 12.08
N ASP A 108 -11.06 0.42 11.73
CA ASP A 108 -11.90 -0.31 12.68
C ASP A 108 -11.20 -1.55 13.23
N ARG A 109 -10.42 -2.27 12.42
CA ARG A 109 -9.65 -3.43 12.90
C ARG A 109 -8.69 -3.05 14.03
N VAL A 110 -7.95 -1.95 13.87
CA VAL A 110 -7.02 -1.48 14.90
C VAL A 110 -7.80 -0.92 16.09
N ARG A 111 -8.86 -0.12 15.86
CA ARG A 111 -9.68 0.47 16.91
C ARG A 111 -10.31 -0.60 17.80
N VAL A 112 -10.98 -1.60 17.22
CA VAL A 112 -11.64 -2.67 17.98
C VAL A 112 -10.64 -3.47 18.82
N ALA A 113 -9.46 -3.77 18.29
CA ALA A 113 -8.42 -4.47 19.03
C ALA A 113 -7.89 -3.63 20.22
N LEU A 114 -7.68 -2.32 20.01
CA LEU A 114 -7.26 -1.41 21.07
C LEU A 114 -8.35 -1.19 22.11
N ASP A 115 -9.62 -1.03 21.71
CA ASP A 115 -10.76 -0.94 22.62
C ASP A 115 -10.79 -2.14 23.57
N ALA A 116 -10.67 -3.36 23.02
CA ALA A 116 -10.69 -4.58 23.82
C ALA A 116 -9.48 -4.69 24.77
N ALA A 117 -8.30 -4.30 24.33
CA ALA A 117 -7.08 -4.40 25.12
C ALA A 117 -6.96 -3.33 26.21
N LEU A 118 -7.51 -2.14 25.96
CA LEU A 118 -7.40 -0.97 26.82
C LEU A 118 -8.66 -0.72 27.67
N ASP A 119 -9.71 -1.56 27.54
CA ASP A 119 -10.94 -1.42 28.32
C ASP A 119 -10.65 -1.39 29.83
N GLY A 120 -11.07 -0.29 30.50
CA GLY A 120 -10.83 -0.05 31.92
C GLY A 120 -9.36 0.11 32.33
N ARG A 121 -8.41 0.16 31.37
CA ARG A 121 -6.95 0.25 31.62
C ARG A 121 -6.36 1.61 31.29
N VAL A 122 -7.09 2.48 30.60
CA VAL A 122 -6.62 3.84 30.28
C VAL A 122 -6.67 4.69 31.52
N PRO A 123 -5.54 5.19 32.03
CA PRO A 123 -5.52 6.07 33.20
C PRO A 123 -6.26 7.38 32.94
N GLU A 124 -6.78 7.97 34.00
CA GLU A 124 -7.46 9.28 33.92
C GLU A 124 -6.54 10.35 33.31
N GLY A 125 -7.08 11.08 32.33
CA GLY A 125 -6.37 12.17 31.63
C GLY A 125 -5.43 11.67 30.52
N LEU A 126 -5.50 10.39 30.16
CA LEU A 126 -4.93 9.84 28.94
C LEU A 126 -6.04 9.48 27.95
N SER A 127 -5.75 9.58 26.66
CA SER A 127 -6.63 9.16 25.57
C SER A 127 -5.84 8.60 24.40
N TRP A 128 -6.54 7.98 23.47
CA TRP A 128 -5.96 7.48 22.24
C TRP A 128 -6.97 7.59 21.08
N SER A 129 -6.43 7.63 19.87
CA SER A 129 -7.22 7.62 18.63
C SER A 129 -6.51 6.81 17.55
N VAL A 130 -7.28 6.37 16.54
CA VAL A 130 -6.76 5.65 15.35
C VAL A 130 -7.33 6.31 14.12
N GLU A 131 -6.45 6.71 13.22
CA GLU A 131 -6.84 7.37 11.98
C GLU A 131 -6.00 6.87 10.80
N MET A 132 -6.53 7.02 9.59
CA MET A 132 -5.73 6.90 8.38
C MET A 132 -4.77 8.09 8.31
N ALA A 133 -3.49 7.82 8.11
CA ALA A 133 -2.51 8.87 7.89
C ALA A 133 -2.86 9.70 6.64
N THR A 134 -2.58 10.99 6.69
CA THR A 134 -2.80 11.92 5.59
C THR A 134 -1.51 12.64 5.21
N GLU A 135 -1.42 13.04 3.96
CA GLU A 135 -0.33 13.86 3.44
C GLU A 135 -0.89 15.10 2.74
N HIS A 136 -0.31 16.24 3.04
CA HIS A 136 -0.59 17.47 2.31
C HIS A 136 0.09 17.42 0.95
N GLN A 137 -0.68 17.41 -0.13
CA GLN A 137 -0.16 17.42 -1.49
C GLN A 137 -0.53 18.71 -2.19
N GLU A 138 0.48 19.41 -2.73
CA GLU A 138 0.32 20.61 -3.53
C GLU A 138 0.92 20.42 -4.92
N CYS A 139 0.10 20.68 -5.96
CA CYS A 139 0.55 20.66 -7.35
C CYS A 139 1.26 21.97 -7.72
N PHE A 140 2.07 21.96 -8.77
CA PHE A 140 2.76 23.16 -9.29
C PHE A 140 1.81 24.30 -9.68
N THR A 141 0.52 24.03 -9.87
CA THR A 141 -0.54 25.03 -10.13
C THR A 141 -1.08 25.69 -8.86
N GLY A 142 -0.60 25.31 -7.67
CA GLY A 142 -1.10 25.76 -6.36
C GLY A 142 -2.37 25.04 -5.90
N LEU A 143 -2.85 24.02 -6.63
CA LEU A 143 -3.94 23.17 -6.13
C LEU A 143 -3.40 22.28 -5.02
N ALA A 144 -3.96 22.41 -3.83
CA ALA A 144 -3.57 21.65 -2.64
C ALA A 144 -4.74 20.85 -2.08
N SER A 145 -4.46 19.68 -1.50
CA SER A 145 -5.45 18.88 -0.77
C SER A 145 -4.78 17.90 0.18
N GLU A 146 -5.48 17.57 1.28
CA GLU A 146 -5.12 16.45 2.14
C GLU A 146 -5.51 15.13 1.45
N LYS A 147 -4.56 14.21 1.36
CA LYS A 147 -4.75 12.87 0.79
C LYS A 147 -4.58 11.82 1.86
N ASN A 148 -5.53 10.89 1.95
CA ASN A 148 -5.31 9.69 2.74
C ASN A 148 -4.18 8.87 2.13
N LEU A 149 -3.26 8.39 2.95
CA LEU A 149 -2.18 7.50 2.54
C LEU A 149 -2.72 6.07 2.36
N LEU A 150 -3.55 5.91 1.33
CA LEU A 150 -4.16 4.65 0.92
C LEU A 150 -4.07 4.51 -0.60
N THR A 151 -3.36 3.49 -1.06
CA THR A 151 -3.37 3.02 -2.44
C THR A 151 -4.07 1.67 -2.48
N PRO A 152 -5.22 1.53 -3.14
CA PRO A 152 -5.94 0.25 -3.21
C PRO A 152 -5.11 -0.83 -3.92
N GLY A 153 -5.32 -2.10 -3.55
CA GLY A 153 -4.83 -3.23 -4.31
C GLY A 153 -5.79 -3.64 -5.43
N PHE A 154 -5.30 -4.41 -6.37
CA PHE A 154 -6.15 -5.10 -7.36
C PHE A 154 -5.56 -6.45 -7.76
N LEU A 155 -6.41 -7.30 -8.28
CA LEU A 155 -6.02 -8.56 -8.89
C LEU A 155 -7.05 -8.91 -9.97
N MET A 156 -6.59 -9.09 -11.20
CA MET A 156 -7.40 -9.66 -12.27
C MET A 156 -7.24 -11.18 -12.29
N ASP A 157 -8.28 -11.87 -12.74
CA ASP A 157 -8.19 -13.30 -13.02
C ASP A 157 -7.22 -13.53 -14.19
N ALA A 158 -6.28 -14.44 -14.02
CA ALA A 158 -5.35 -14.83 -15.08
C ALA A 158 -6.07 -15.40 -16.31
N ALA A 159 -7.27 -16.00 -16.14
CA ALA A 159 -8.12 -16.50 -17.21
C ALA A 159 -9.04 -15.43 -17.83
N HIS A 160 -8.97 -14.17 -17.37
CA HIS A 160 -9.75 -13.08 -17.95
C HIS A 160 -9.36 -12.88 -19.42
N PRO A 161 -10.34 -12.75 -20.38
CA PRO A 161 -10.05 -12.66 -21.83
C PRO A 161 -9.03 -11.58 -22.20
N VAL A 162 -9.05 -10.44 -21.51
CA VAL A 162 -8.09 -9.35 -21.72
C VAL A 162 -6.68 -9.77 -21.31
N VAL A 163 -6.52 -10.49 -20.20
CA VAL A 163 -5.21 -10.96 -19.71
C VAL A 163 -4.62 -11.98 -20.67
N GLU A 164 -5.42 -12.97 -21.09
CA GLU A 164 -4.98 -13.98 -22.05
C GLU A 164 -4.63 -13.37 -23.42
N ALA A 165 -5.44 -12.41 -23.89
CA ALA A 165 -5.15 -11.70 -25.14
C ALA A 165 -3.87 -10.88 -25.03
N ALA A 166 -3.66 -10.19 -23.91
CA ALA A 166 -2.44 -9.44 -23.65
C ALA A 166 -1.19 -10.34 -23.63
N ALA A 167 -1.23 -11.44 -22.88
CA ALA A 167 -0.10 -12.38 -22.79
C ALA A 167 0.28 -12.99 -24.13
N ARG A 168 -0.70 -13.35 -24.96
CA ARG A 168 -0.47 -13.85 -26.33
C ARG A 168 0.08 -12.76 -27.26
N ALA A 169 -0.45 -11.54 -27.18
CA ALA A 169 -0.03 -10.43 -28.04
C ALA A 169 1.39 -9.95 -27.76
N VAL A 170 1.78 -9.92 -26.49
CA VAL A 170 3.13 -9.53 -26.09
C VAL A 170 4.13 -10.63 -26.45
N GLY A 171 3.84 -11.89 -26.16
CA GLY A 171 4.79 -13.00 -26.32
C GLY A 171 5.96 -12.89 -25.34
N ARG A 172 6.95 -13.76 -25.51
CA ARG A 172 8.22 -13.69 -24.77
C ARG A 172 9.31 -13.15 -25.66
N ARG A 173 10.25 -12.43 -25.09
CA ARG A 173 11.39 -11.87 -25.82
C ARG A 173 12.24 -12.98 -26.49
N GLU A 174 12.42 -14.11 -25.78
CA GLU A 174 13.22 -15.24 -26.23
C GLU A 174 12.40 -16.29 -26.99
N ASP A 175 11.08 -16.29 -26.87
CA ASP A 175 10.15 -17.20 -27.53
C ASP A 175 8.87 -16.42 -27.93
N PRO A 176 8.89 -15.73 -29.08
CA PRO A 176 7.74 -14.92 -29.52
C PRO A 176 6.46 -15.72 -29.81
N GLU A 177 6.55 -17.03 -30.00
CA GLU A 177 5.39 -17.93 -30.20
C GLU A 177 4.72 -18.31 -28.85
N GLY A 178 5.46 -18.25 -27.73
CA GLY A 178 4.94 -18.51 -26.40
C GLY A 178 4.32 -17.25 -25.78
N PRO A 179 3.24 -17.39 -24.96
CA PRO A 179 2.65 -16.24 -24.26
C PRO A 179 3.63 -15.67 -23.22
N ALA A 180 3.52 -14.36 -22.97
CA ALA A 180 4.24 -13.73 -21.86
C ALA A 180 3.86 -14.38 -20.52
N ALA A 181 4.78 -14.33 -19.55
CA ALA A 181 4.44 -14.74 -18.18
C ALA A 181 3.42 -13.77 -17.57
N VAL A 182 2.52 -14.32 -16.74
CA VAL A 182 1.49 -13.55 -16.04
C VAL A 182 1.80 -13.61 -14.55
N ARG A 183 1.97 -12.45 -13.91
CA ARG A 183 2.33 -12.36 -12.50
C ARG A 183 1.83 -11.06 -11.85
N PRO A 184 1.84 -10.96 -10.51
CA PRO A 184 1.62 -9.68 -9.84
C PRO A 184 2.93 -8.85 -9.80
N TRP A 185 2.78 -7.53 -9.52
CA TRP A 185 3.87 -6.69 -9.02
C TRP A 185 4.09 -6.87 -7.52
N THR A 186 5.28 -6.49 -7.07
CA THR A 186 5.60 -6.44 -5.63
C THR A 186 5.24 -5.09 -4.99
N PHE A 187 5.02 -4.04 -5.79
CA PHE A 187 4.68 -2.68 -5.37
C PHE A 187 3.31 -2.24 -5.88
N ALA A 188 2.77 -1.16 -5.32
CA ALA A 188 1.47 -0.62 -5.68
C ALA A 188 1.58 0.37 -6.86
N THR A 189 0.57 0.37 -7.73
CA THR A 189 0.44 1.22 -8.92
C THR A 189 -0.96 1.82 -9.02
N ASP A 190 -1.19 2.70 -10.00
CA ASP A 190 -2.52 3.26 -10.31
C ASP A 190 -3.55 2.19 -10.74
N GLY A 191 -3.10 0.95 -10.99
CA GLY A 191 -3.97 -0.19 -11.23
C GLY A 191 -4.96 -0.45 -10.08
N GLY A 192 -4.57 -0.11 -8.85
CA GLY A 192 -5.46 -0.15 -7.69
C GLY A 192 -6.69 0.74 -7.85
N TRP A 193 -6.53 1.90 -8.48
CA TRP A 193 -7.64 2.81 -8.77
C TRP A 193 -8.41 2.36 -10.01
N SER A 194 -7.75 2.10 -11.13
CA SER A 194 -8.43 1.75 -12.38
C SER A 194 -9.18 0.42 -12.29
N CYS A 195 -8.56 -0.64 -11.77
CA CYS A 195 -9.18 -1.95 -11.64
C CYS A 195 -9.82 -2.12 -10.25
N GLY A 196 -9.07 -1.88 -9.18
CA GLY A 196 -9.53 -2.17 -7.82
C GLY A 196 -10.75 -1.36 -7.40
N VAL A 197 -10.80 -0.08 -7.75
CA VAL A 197 -11.93 0.82 -7.40
C VAL A 197 -12.96 0.92 -8.52
N HIS A 198 -12.51 1.13 -9.76
CA HIS A 198 -13.41 1.43 -10.87
C HIS A 198 -13.78 0.19 -11.72
N GLY A 199 -13.23 -0.99 -11.43
CA GLY A 199 -13.54 -2.22 -12.15
C GLY A 199 -13.13 -2.21 -13.63
N ILE A 200 -12.23 -1.30 -14.04
CA ILE A 200 -11.75 -1.22 -15.41
C ILE A 200 -10.68 -2.29 -15.61
N PRO A 201 -10.81 -3.22 -16.58
CA PRO A 201 -9.78 -4.20 -16.85
C PRO A 201 -8.41 -3.55 -17.05
N THR A 202 -7.44 -3.92 -16.22
CA THR A 202 -6.13 -3.29 -16.13
C THR A 202 -5.03 -4.34 -16.11
N ILE A 203 -4.03 -4.15 -16.94
CA ILE A 203 -2.79 -4.95 -16.91
C ILE A 203 -1.59 -4.03 -16.87
N GLY A 204 -0.45 -4.58 -16.48
CA GLY A 204 0.84 -3.92 -16.63
C GLY A 204 1.67 -4.53 -17.73
N PHE A 205 2.38 -3.68 -18.46
CA PHE A 205 3.38 -4.09 -19.41
C PHE A 205 4.38 -2.97 -19.66
N ALA A 206 5.64 -3.21 -19.37
CA ALA A 206 6.73 -2.29 -19.69
C ALA A 206 8.09 -3.02 -19.67
N PRO A 207 9.13 -2.42 -20.29
CA PRO A 207 10.50 -2.86 -20.10
C PRO A 207 11.02 -2.51 -18.70
N GLY A 208 12.17 -3.07 -18.35
CA GLY A 208 12.86 -2.80 -17.11
C GLY A 208 12.48 -3.73 -15.96
N GLU A 209 13.46 -3.96 -15.10
CA GLU A 209 13.34 -4.86 -13.96
C GLU A 209 12.97 -4.10 -12.67
N GLU A 210 11.92 -4.54 -11.97
CA GLU A 210 11.46 -3.97 -10.69
C GLU A 210 12.58 -3.84 -9.65
N ARG A 211 13.51 -4.80 -9.60
CA ARG A 211 14.61 -4.80 -8.61
C ARG A 211 15.57 -3.63 -8.75
N HIS A 212 15.56 -2.92 -9.87
CA HIS A 212 16.40 -1.76 -10.10
C HIS A 212 15.69 -0.44 -9.82
N ALA A 213 14.36 -0.44 -9.70
CA ALA A 213 13.59 0.75 -9.40
C ALA A 213 13.99 1.36 -8.04
N HIS A 214 14.09 2.68 -7.99
CA HIS A 214 14.48 3.45 -6.79
C HIS A 214 15.88 3.11 -6.22
N THR A 215 16.78 2.57 -7.04
CA THR A 215 18.16 2.30 -6.64
C THR A 215 19.14 3.25 -7.33
N ASN A 216 20.34 3.40 -6.76
CA ASN A 216 21.42 4.16 -7.41
C ASN A 216 22.05 3.43 -8.61
N THR A 217 21.58 2.23 -8.93
CA THR A 217 21.97 1.42 -10.09
C THR A 217 20.80 1.23 -11.05
N GLU A 218 19.76 2.05 -10.92
CA GLU A 218 18.60 2.03 -11.81
C GLU A 218 19.04 2.19 -13.29
N ARG A 219 18.54 1.34 -14.14
CA ARG A 219 18.91 1.29 -15.55
C ARG A 219 17.81 0.65 -16.39
N LEU A 220 17.81 0.97 -17.67
CA LEU A 220 16.95 0.38 -18.69
C LEU A 220 17.81 -0.23 -19.80
N ASP A 221 17.53 -1.48 -20.15
CA ASP A 221 18.09 -2.11 -21.35
C ASP A 221 17.37 -1.54 -22.59
N LEU A 222 18.12 -0.86 -23.47
CA LEU A 222 17.53 -0.24 -24.65
C LEU A 222 16.96 -1.25 -25.64
N ALA A 223 17.55 -2.42 -25.78
CA ALA A 223 17.02 -3.46 -26.66
C ALA A 223 15.70 -4.05 -26.11
N GLU A 224 15.55 -4.11 -24.79
CA GLU A 224 14.27 -4.45 -24.16
C GLU A 224 13.24 -3.33 -24.35
N ALA A 225 13.66 -2.08 -24.24
CA ALA A 225 12.78 -0.93 -24.46
C ALA A 225 12.26 -0.87 -25.90
N GLU A 226 13.12 -1.08 -26.90
CA GLU A 226 12.73 -1.15 -28.31
C GLU A 226 11.76 -2.32 -28.58
N TRP A 227 12.07 -3.51 -28.03
CA TRP A 227 11.18 -4.66 -28.14
C TRP A 227 9.80 -4.37 -27.52
N ALA A 228 9.75 -3.81 -26.31
CA ALA A 228 8.50 -3.48 -25.65
C ALA A 228 7.71 -2.42 -26.42
N PHE A 229 8.38 -1.40 -26.98
CA PHE A 229 7.75 -0.37 -27.80
C PHE A 229 7.01 -0.98 -29.00
N ASP A 230 7.64 -1.93 -29.69
CA ASP A 230 7.03 -2.61 -30.84
C ASP A 230 5.81 -3.47 -30.45
N ARG A 231 5.70 -3.89 -29.18
CA ARG A 231 4.57 -4.69 -28.68
C ARG A 231 3.34 -3.87 -28.29
N TYR A 232 3.48 -2.59 -27.92
CA TYR A 232 2.32 -1.79 -27.51
C TYR A 232 1.19 -1.71 -28.55
N PRO A 233 1.41 -1.49 -29.85
CA PRO A 233 0.32 -1.47 -30.83
C PRO A 233 -0.46 -2.78 -30.89
N VAL A 234 0.25 -3.91 -30.91
CA VAL A 234 -0.36 -5.25 -30.95
C VAL A 234 -1.13 -5.54 -29.68
N LEU A 235 -0.57 -5.20 -28.52
CA LEU A 235 -1.19 -5.32 -27.22
C LEU A 235 -2.51 -4.54 -27.13
N ILE A 236 -2.49 -3.27 -27.54
CA ILE A 236 -3.67 -2.41 -27.51
C ILE A 236 -4.80 -2.99 -28.38
N LEU A 237 -4.49 -3.41 -29.61
CA LEU A 237 -5.47 -4.00 -30.52
C LEU A 237 -6.04 -5.31 -29.99
N ALA A 238 -5.21 -6.18 -29.40
CA ALA A 238 -5.64 -7.45 -28.83
C ALA A 238 -6.58 -7.24 -27.63
N MET A 239 -6.23 -6.30 -26.74
CA MET A 239 -7.08 -5.96 -25.59
C MET A 239 -8.44 -5.37 -26.03
N GLN A 240 -8.45 -4.48 -27.03
CA GLN A 240 -9.69 -3.93 -27.58
C GLN A 240 -10.58 -5.00 -28.18
N ALA A 241 -10.02 -5.93 -28.95
CA ALA A 241 -10.76 -7.06 -29.50
C ALA A 241 -11.36 -7.94 -28.41
N ALA A 242 -10.60 -8.26 -27.35
CA ALA A 242 -11.08 -9.07 -26.24
C ALA A 242 -12.21 -8.39 -25.46
N LEU A 243 -12.20 -7.08 -25.29
CA LEU A 243 -13.28 -6.32 -24.66
C LEU A 243 -14.55 -6.31 -25.50
N SER A 244 -14.44 -6.29 -26.82
CA SER A 244 -15.58 -6.26 -27.75
C SER A 244 -16.33 -7.61 -27.85
N THR A 245 -15.69 -8.72 -27.52
CA THR A 245 -16.29 -10.07 -27.58
C THR A 245 -16.95 -10.51 -26.26
N GLY A 246 -16.74 -9.77 -25.18
CA GLY A 246 -17.29 -10.05 -23.85
C GLY A 246 -18.51 -9.21 -23.46
N SER A 247 -19.08 -8.45 -24.42
CA SER A 247 -20.26 -7.58 -24.20
C SER A 247 -21.56 -8.23 -24.62
#